data_c1e75c2e3d7b14ae903f3072ac6d6283
#
_entry.id   c1e75c2e3d7b14ae903f3072ac6d6283
#
_cell.length_a   1.000
_cell.length_b   1.000
_cell.length_c   1.000
_cell.angle_alpha   90.00
_cell.angle_beta   90.00
_cell.angle_gamma   90.00
#
_symmetry.space_group_name_H-M   'P 1'
#
loop_
_entity.id
_entity.type
_entity.pdbx_description
1 polymer ?
#
loop_
_entity_poly.entity_id
_entity_poly.type
_entity_poly.pdbx_seq_one_letter_code
_entity_poly.pdbx_strand_id
1 'polypeptide(L)' 'MSYSLKQVLMERDGMTGIDADLEIKDLKYRVIQGGENPEVILYDEYRLEPDYIWDLL' A
#
# COMPACT_ATOMS: atom_id res chain seq x y z
N MET A 1 9.75 -11.59 10.08
CA MET A 1 9.79 -10.22 9.59
C MET A 1 8.96 -10.08 8.34
N SER A 2 8.07 -9.10 8.32
CA SER A 2 7.20 -8.91 7.17
C SER A 2 7.85 -8.02 6.13
N TYR A 3 7.45 -8.21 4.88
CA TYR A 3 7.85 -7.33 3.80
C TYR A 3 7.19 -5.96 3.99
N SER A 4 7.82 -4.93 3.46
CA SER A 4 7.16 -3.64 3.35
C SER A 4 6.14 -3.69 2.20
N LEU A 5 5.18 -2.77 2.22
CA LEU A 5 4.22 -2.68 1.13
C LEU A 5 4.92 -2.47 -0.21
N LYS A 6 5.98 -1.66 -0.23
CA LYS A 6 6.76 -1.44 -1.44
C LYS A 6 7.31 -2.74 -2.00
N GLN A 7 7.87 -3.59 -1.14
CA GLN A 7 8.41 -4.89 -1.59
C GLN A 7 7.32 -5.78 -2.17
N VAL A 8 6.16 -5.81 -1.54
CA VAL A 8 5.04 -6.60 -2.04
C VAL A 8 4.62 -6.14 -3.43
N LEU A 9 4.50 -4.84 -3.62
CA LEU A 9 4.12 -4.29 -4.94
C LEU A 9 5.16 -4.61 -5.99
N MET A 10 6.44 -4.55 -5.64
CA MET A 10 7.51 -4.85 -6.58
C MET A 10 7.57 -6.33 -6.92
N GLU A 11 7.48 -7.20 -5.93
CA GLU A 11 7.68 -8.64 -6.14
C GLU A 11 6.43 -9.34 -6.64
N ARG A 12 5.27 -9.02 -6.07
CA ARG A 12 4.03 -9.67 -6.45
C ARG A 12 3.42 -9.08 -7.73
N ASP A 13 3.41 -7.74 -7.81
CA ASP A 13 2.73 -7.03 -8.90
C ASP A 13 3.68 -6.58 -10.00
N GLY A 14 4.97 -6.83 -9.85
CA GLY A 14 5.95 -6.51 -10.87
C GLY A 14 6.24 -5.03 -11.05
N MET A 15 5.93 -4.21 -10.06
CA MET A 15 6.19 -2.78 -10.15
C MET A 15 7.67 -2.47 -10.00
N THR A 16 8.13 -1.40 -10.67
CA THR A 16 9.46 -0.85 -10.39
C THR A 16 9.42 -0.15 -9.04
N GLY A 17 10.61 0.13 -8.47
CA GLY A 17 10.67 0.86 -7.21
C GLY A 17 10.01 2.22 -7.30
N ILE A 18 10.19 2.92 -8.42
CA ILE A 18 9.57 4.23 -8.62
C ILE A 18 8.06 4.12 -8.70
N ASP A 19 7.55 3.15 -9.44
CA ASP A 19 6.11 2.95 -9.56
C ASP A 19 5.49 2.58 -8.21
N ALA A 20 6.16 1.73 -7.44
CA ALA A 20 5.68 1.35 -6.12
C ALA A 20 5.64 2.56 -5.17
N ASP A 21 6.66 3.40 -5.23
CA ASP A 21 6.70 4.62 -4.41
C ASP A 21 5.56 5.57 -4.76
N LEU A 22 5.27 5.74 -6.04
CA LEU A 22 4.17 6.59 -6.48
C LEU A 22 2.83 6.04 -6.07
N GLU A 23 2.66 4.74 -6.17
CA GLU A 23 1.43 4.07 -5.75
C GLU A 23 1.19 4.26 -4.25
N ILE A 24 2.22 4.04 -3.45
CA ILE A 24 2.10 4.19 -2.00
C ILE A 24 1.81 5.64 -1.62
N LYS A 25 2.43 6.60 -2.31
CA LYS A 25 2.18 8.01 -2.07
C LYS A 25 0.71 8.35 -2.33
N ASP A 26 0.15 7.82 -3.41
CA ASP A 26 -1.26 8.02 -3.73
C ASP A 26 -2.16 7.40 -2.68
N LEU A 27 -1.84 6.20 -2.23
CA LEU A 27 -2.62 5.53 -1.19
C LEU A 27 -2.57 6.30 0.13
N LYS A 28 -1.40 6.81 0.49
CA LYS A 28 -1.27 7.65 1.69
C LYS A 28 -2.15 8.89 1.59
N TYR A 29 -2.19 9.51 0.44
CA TYR A 29 -3.03 10.67 0.21
C TYR A 29 -4.49 10.34 0.43
N ARG A 30 -4.95 9.21 -0.11
CA ARG A 30 -6.33 8.77 0.05
C ARG A 30 -6.70 8.55 1.51
N VAL A 31 -5.77 7.99 2.29
CA VAL A 31 -5.99 7.74 3.71
C VAL A 31 -6.00 9.03 4.51
N ILE A 32 -4.97 9.85 4.32
CA ILE A 32 -4.77 11.04 5.15
C ILE A 32 -5.70 12.17 4.75
N GLN A 33 -5.81 12.45 3.46
CA GLN A 33 -6.62 13.55 2.97
C GLN A 33 -8.04 13.13 2.61
N GLY A 34 -8.19 11.92 2.09
CA GLY A 34 -9.50 11.42 1.66
C GLY A 34 -10.31 10.74 2.75
N GLY A 35 -9.69 10.47 3.90
CA GLY A 35 -10.37 9.80 5.01
C GLY A 35 -10.72 8.34 4.73
N GLU A 36 -10.09 7.71 3.76
CA GLU A 36 -10.35 6.31 3.45
C GLU A 36 -9.69 5.40 4.48
N ASN A 37 -10.30 4.25 4.71
CA ASN A 37 -9.78 3.28 5.66
C ASN A 37 -8.66 2.47 5.01
N PRO A 38 -7.43 2.53 5.55
CA PRO A 38 -6.30 1.80 4.95
C PRO A 38 -6.50 0.28 4.93
N GLU A 39 -7.16 -0.29 5.93
CA GLU A 39 -7.42 -1.73 5.94
C GLU A 39 -8.33 -2.14 4.79
N VAL A 40 -9.34 -1.33 4.50
CA VAL A 40 -10.28 -1.61 3.40
C VAL A 40 -9.55 -1.53 2.06
N ILE A 41 -8.72 -0.51 1.88
CA ILE A 41 -7.94 -0.35 0.65
C ILE A 41 -7.06 -1.58 0.43
N LEU A 42 -6.32 -1.98 1.45
CA LEU A 42 -5.40 -3.10 1.33
C LEU A 42 -6.13 -4.40 1.05
N TYR A 43 -7.24 -4.63 1.72
CA TYR A 43 -8.00 -5.86 1.54
C TYR A 43 -8.72 -5.88 0.18
N ASP A 44 -9.46 -4.83 -0.14
CA ASP A 44 -10.31 -4.82 -1.34
C ASP A 44 -9.52 -4.66 -2.63
N GLU A 45 -8.51 -3.79 -2.63
CA GLU A 45 -7.80 -3.46 -3.86
C GLU A 45 -6.53 -4.27 -4.05
N TYR A 46 -5.90 -4.70 -2.96
CA TYR A 46 -4.61 -5.39 -3.03
C TYR A 46 -4.63 -6.80 -2.47
N ARG A 47 -5.72 -7.20 -1.81
CA ARG A 47 -5.83 -8.52 -1.18
C ARG A 47 -4.72 -8.77 -0.17
N LEU A 48 -4.39 -7.74 0.60
CA LEU A 48 -3.32 -7.79 1.59
C LEU A 48 -3.89 -7.74 3.00
N GLU A 49 -3.10 -8.27 3.93
CA GLU A 49 -3.44 -8.26 5.35
C GLU A 49 -3.33 -6.85 5.91
N PRO A 50 -4.02 -6.55 7.03
CA PRO A 50 -3.98 -5.22 7.64
C PRO A 50 -2.62 -4.84 8.22
N ASP A 51 -1.68 -5.78 8.33
CA ASP A 51 -0.34 -5.49 8.84
C ASP A 51 0.40 -4.43 8.03
N TYR A 52 0.00 -4.24 6.79
CA TYR A 52 0.62 -3.25 5.91
C TYR A 52 0.09 -1.83 6.10
N ILE A 53 -0.87 -1.62 7.00
CA ILE A 53 -1.44 -0.28 7.22
C ILE A 53 -0.39 0.72 7.68
N TRP A 54 0.63 0.25 8.40
CA TRP A 54 1.69 1.13 8.91
C TRP A 54 2.45 1.83 7.79
N ASP A 55 2.47 1.24 6.61
CA ASP A 55 3.11 1.85 5.45
C ASP A 55 2.25 2.93 4.81
N LEU A 56 0.99 3.02 5.20
CA LEU A 56 0.05 4.03 4.70
C LEU A 56 -0.25 5.14 5.73
N LEU A 57 0.26 4.99 6.92
CA LEU A 57 0.11 5.99 7.99
C LEU A 57 1.38 6.84 8.16
#